data_5ad09b7c254d69a3653123d044aa7419
#
_entry.id   5ad09b7c254d69a3653123d044aa7419
#
_cell.length_a   1.000
_cell.length_b   1.000
_cell.length_c   1.000
_cell.angle_alpha   90.00
_cell.angle_beta   90.00
_cell.angle_gamma   90.00
#
_symmetry.space_group_name_H-M   'P 1'
#
loop_
_entity.id
_entity.type
_entity.pdbx_description
1 polymer ?
#
loop_
_entity_poly.entity_id
_entity_poly.type
_entity_poly.pdbx_seq_one_letter_code
_entity_poly.pdbx_strand_id
1 'polypeptide(L)'
;MSKYDVIVLGSGPGGYVTAIRASQLGFKTAVVEKENLGGVCLNWGCIPTKALLKSAQVFEYLKHANDYGLSVKDYDKDFDAVVKRSRGVADGMSKGVQFLMKKNKIDVINGYGTLKPGKKIDVEGAEYSADHIIIATGARSRELPSLPQDGKKVIGYREAMTLSKQPKKMIIVGSGASGVECAYFYNSMGTEVTVVEFMPRIVP
;
A
#
# COMPACT_ATOMS: atom_id res chain seq x y z
N MET A 1 -19.47 -5.31 -26.82
CA MET A 1 -18.02 -5.31 -26.48
C MET A 1 -17.53 -3.87 -26.48
N SER A 2 -17.07 -3.35 -25.36
CA SER A 2 -16.53 -1.98 -25.30
C SER A 2 -15.10 -1.98 -25.81
N LYS A 3 -14.82 -1.10 -26.78
CA LYS A 3 -13.47 -0.93 -27.33
C LYS A 3 -12.80 0.32 -26.77
N TYR A 4 -11.54 0.19 -26.36
CA TYR A 4 -10.65 1.24 -25.89
C TYR A 4 -9.39 1.32 -26.79
N ASP A 5 -8.71 2.44 -26.75
CA ASP A 5 -7.39 2.54 -27.35
C ASP A 5 -6.35 1.90 -26.39
N VAL A 6 -6.50 2.18 -25.07
CA VAL A 6 -5.62 1.66 -24.02
C VAL A 6 -6.43 1.10 -22.86
N ILE A 7 -6.13 -0.12 -22.43
CA ILE A 7 -6.59 -0.65 -21.14
C ILE A 7 -5.35 -0.90 -20.25
N VAL A 8 -5.39 -0.37 -19.03
CA VAL A 8 -4.35 -0.61 -18.02
C VAL A 8 -4.90 -1.61 -17.00
N LEU A 9 -4.22 -2.73 -16.84
CA LEU A 9 -4.57 -3.77 -15.88
C LEU A 9 -3.84 -3.53 -14.56
N GLY A 10 -4.56 -3.06 -13.55
CA GLY A 10 -4.07 -2.63 -12.25
C GLY A 10 -3.93 -1.11 -12.13
N SER A 11 -4.35 -0.57 -11.00
CA SER A 11 -4.38 0.87 -10.71
C SER A 11 -3.36 1.35 -9.68
N GLY A 12 -2.30 0.58 -9.44
CA GLY A 12 -1.17 1.03 -8.65
C GLY A 12 -0.44 2.23 -9.30
N PRO A 13 0.65 2.75 -8.71
CA PRO A 13 1.37 3.92 -9.23
C PRO A 13 1.76 3.79 -10.69
N GLY A 14 2.21 2.62 -11.13
CA GLY A 14 2.48 2.36 -12.56
C GLY A 14 1.23 2.42 -13.42
N GLY A 15 0.09 2.00 -12.88
CA GLY A 15 -1.17 1.94 -13.63
C GLY A 15 -1.89 3.28 -13.72
N TYR A 16 -2.24 3.91 -12.59
CA TYR A 16 -3.02 5.14 -12.63
C TYR A 16 -2.27 6.30 -13.30
N VAL A 17 -0.97 6.41 -13.10
CA VAL A 17 -0.15 7.45 -13.75
C VAL A 17 -0.13 7.25 -15.26
N THR A 18 0.06 6.01 -15.71
CA THR A 18 0.04 5.66 -17.13
C THR A 18 -1.33 5.93 -17.77
N ALA A 19 -2.41 5.54 -17.10
CA ALA A 19 -3.77 5.78 -17.59
C ALA A 19 -4.08 7.28 -17.72
N ILE A 20 -3.70 8.09 -16.74
CA ILE A 20 -3.83 9.55 -16.78
C ILE A 20 -3.06 10.09 -17.99
N ARG A 21 -1.82 9.66 -18.18
CA ARG A 21 -1.01 10.14 -19.29
C ARG A 21 -1.56 9.72 -20.66
N ALA A 22 -2.03 8.48 -20.80
CA ALA A 22 -2.67 8.01 -22.02
C ALA A 22 -3.91 8.85 -22.36
N SER A 23 -4.78 9.10 -21.37
CA SER A 23 -5.96 9.95 -21.58
C SER A 23 -5.60 11.39 -21.97
N GLN A 24 -4.57 11.99 -21.33
CA GLN A 24 -4.09 13.33 -21.70
C GLN A 24 -3.54 13.41 -23.11
N LEU A 25 -3.07 12.30 -23.68
CA LEU A 25 -2.63 12.18 -25.07
C LEU A 25 -3.78 11.94 -26.05
N GLY A 26 -5.03 11.91 -25.57
CA GLY A 26 -6.22 11.76 -26.38
C GLY A 26 -6.70 10.33 -26.55
N PHE A 27 -6.08 9.34 -25.92
CA PHE A 27 -6.51 7.94 -26.00
C PHE A 27 -7.75 7.69 -25.14
N LYS A 28 -8.73 6.98 -25.67
CA LYS A 28 -9.85 6.42 -24.91
C LYS A 28 -9.33 5.33 -23.99
N THR A 29 -9.26 5.61 -22.69
CA THR A 29 -8.53 4.80 -21.71
C THR A 29 -9.46 4.20 -20.67
N ALA A 30 -9.21 2.95 -20.29
CA ALA A 30 -9.79 2.32 -19.11
C ALA A 30 -8.72 1.75 -18.18
N VAL A 31 -9.07 1.62 -16.90
CA VAL A 31 -8.28 0.94 -15.86
C VAL A 31 -9.11 -0.19 -15.28
N VAL A 32 -8.54 -1.38 -15.19
CA VAL A 32 -9.15 -2.53 -14.50
C VAL A 32 -8.54 -2.65 -13.12
N GLU A 33 -9.36 -2.63 -12.08
CA GLU A 33 -8.90 -2.75 -10.68
C GLU A 33 -9.83 -3.66 -9.88
N LYS A 34 -9.25 -4.59 -9.13
CA LYS A 34 -10.00 -5.58 -8.35
C LYS A 34 -10.25 -5.19 -6.89
N GLU A 35 -9.51 -4.22 -6.37
CA GLU A 35 -9.62 -3.77 -4.98
C GLU A 35 -9.88 -2.26 -4.93
N ASN A 36 -8.86 -1.47 -4.60
CA ASN A 36 -8.97 -0.04 -4.44
C ASN A 36 -8.01 0.69 -5.39
N LEU A 37 -8.48 1.77 -5.98
CA LEU A 37 -7.64 2.65 -6.80
C LEU A 37 -6.42 3.13 -6.02
N GLY A 38 -5.27 3.16 -6.71
CA GLY A 38 -3.97 3.46 -6.12
C GLY A 38 -3.16 2.23 -5.75
N GLY A 39 -3.78 1.04 -5.79
CA GLY A 39 -3.13 -0.25 -5.56
C GLY A 39 -2.50 -0.38 -4.17
N VAL A 40 -1.54 -1.30 -4.03
CA VAL A 40 -0.88 -1.58 -2.74
C VAL A 40 -0.17 -0.34 -2.19
N CYS A 41 0.52 0.42 -3.01
CA CYS A 41 1.30 1.58 -2.53
C CYS A 41 0.44 2.59 -1.75
N LEU A 42 -0.72 2.99 -2.28
CA LEU A 42 -1.58 3.97 -1.65
C LEU A 42 -2.38 3.38 -0.49
N ASN A 43 -2.82 2.13 -0.61
CA ASN A 43 -3.76 1.54 0.34
C ASN A 43 -3.09 0.70 1.42
N TRP A 44 -2.01 -0.02 1.09
CA TRP A 44 -1.40 -1.04 1.94
C TRP A 44 0.14 -1.02 1.94
N GLY A 45 0.76 0.03 1.47
CA GLY A 45 2.22 0.12 1.32
C GLY A 45 2.76 1.49 1.66
N CYS A 46 3.31 2.17 0.66
CA CYS A 46 4.07 3.42 0.81
C CYS A 46 3.37 4.47 1.68
N ILE A 47 2.12 4.77 1.36
CA ILE A 47 1.41 5.90 1.99
C ILE A 47 1.06 5.61 3.46
N PRO A 48 0.33 4.53 3.80
CA PRO A 48 0.02 4.27 5.20
C PRO A 48 1.27 3.99 6.03
N THR A 49 2.29 3.32 5.48
CA THR A 49 3.56 3.12 6.18
C THR A 49 4.22 4.45 6.53
N LYS A 50 4.38 5.37 5.57
CA LYS A 50 4.99 6.69 5.83
C LYS A 50 4.15 7.51 6.82
N ALA A 51 2.83 7.34 6.82
CA ALA A 51 1.97 7.98 7.82
C ALA A 51 2.21 7.42 9.23
N LEU A 52 2.41 6.10 9.38
CA LEU A 52 2.79 5.45 10.63
C LEU A 52 4.18 5.89 11.09
N LEU A 53 5.18 5.85 10.19
CA LEU A 53 6.54 6.29 10.49
C LEU A 53 6.60 7.75 10.92
N LYS A 54 5.79 8.62 10.30
CA LYS A 54 5.75 10.03 10.71
C LYS A 54 5.19 10.21 12.12
N SER A 55 4.17 9.44 12.50
CA SER A 55 3.66 9.47 13.88
C SER A 55 4.71 8.93 14.87
N ALA A 56 5.42 7.85 14.51
CA ALA A 56 6.53 7.31 15.29
C ALA A 56 7.64 8.35 15.46
N GLN A 57 8.04 9.01 14.39
CA GLN A 57 9.06 10.06 14.42
C GLN A 57 8.68 11.22 15.35
N VAL A 58 7.43 11.68 15.26
CA VAL A 58 6.93 12.74 16.16
C VAL A 58 6.99 12.28 17.62
N PHE A 59 6.60 11.05 17.90
CA PHE A 59 6.68 10.50 19.24
C PHE A 59 8.13 10.39 19.76
N GLU A 60 9.08 9.99 18.91
CA GLU A 60 10.51 10.02 19.23
C GLU A 60 11.02 11.45 19.52
N TYR A 61 10.56 12.45 18.75
CA TYR A 61 10.90 13.86 19.04
C TYR A 61 10.38 14.30 20.40
N LEU A 62 9.20 13.86 20.82
CA LEU A 62 8.69 14.18 22.16
C LEU A 62 9.54 13.51 23.27
N LYS A 63 9.99 12.27 23.08
CA LYS A 63 10.87 11.58 24.01
C LYS A 63 12.24 12.27 24.15
N HIS A 64 12.75 12.82 23.08
CA HIS A 64 14.07 13.41 22.96
C HIS A 64 14.02 14.94 22.80
N ALA A 65 12.94 15.59 23.28
CA ALA A 65 12.72 17.03 23.10
C ALA A 65 13.89 17.89 23.62
N ASN A 66 14.53 17.46 24.72
CA ASN A 66 15.68 18.17 25.31
C ASN A 66 16.87 18.28 24.36
N ASP A 67 17.10 17.30 23.49
CA ASP A 67 18.17 17.29 22.50
C ASP A 67 18.00 18.42 21.47
N TYR A 68 16.77 18.94 21.35
CA TYR A 68 16.39 20.03 20.47
C TYR A 68 16.20 21.36 21.22
N GLY A 69 16.57 21.42 22.50
CA GLY A 69 16.36 22.60 23.34
C GLY A 69 14.89 22.85 23.72
N LEU A 70 14.04 21.85 23.58
CA LEU A 70 12.61 21.93 23.91
C LEU A 70 12.32 21.22 25.22
N SER A 71 11.34 21.73 25.98
CA SER A 71 10.87 21.10 27.22
C SER A 71 9.45 20.61 27.03
N VAL A 72 9.20 19.33 27.25
CA VAL A 72 7.90 18.69 27.23
C VAL A 72 7.68 18.01 28.58
N LYS A 73 6.62 18.41 29.30
CA LYS A 73 6.35 17.87 30.64
C LYS A 73 5.72 16.48 30.59
N ASP A 74 4.65 16.36 29.80
CA ASP A 74 3.84 15.14 29.70
C ASP A 74 3.56 14.83 28.23
N TYR A 75 3.70 13.58 27.86
CA TYR A 75 3.33 13.07 26.53
C TYR A 75 2.87 11.63 26.63
N ASP A 76 1.89 11.28 25.87
CA ASP A 76 1.36 9.93 25.76
C ASP A 76 1.06 9.61 24.28
N LYS A 77 0.70 8.37 24.01
CA LYS A 77 0.34 7.90 22.69
C LYS A 77 -0.97 7.13 22.74
N ASP A 78 -1.80 7.36 21.76
CA ASP A 78 -2.94 6.50 21.44
C ASP A 78 -2.60 5.71 20.16
N PHE A 79 -2.26 4.43 20.35
CA PHE A 79 -1.86 3.56 19.25
C PHE A 79 -2.98 3.38 18.21
N ASP A 80 -4.23 3.25 18.66
CA ASP A 80 -5.39 3.11 17.77
C ASP A 80 -5.60 4.39 16.93
N ALA A 81 -5.47 5.56 17.55
CA ALA A 81 -5.52 6.84 16.83
C ALA A 81 -4.41 6.98 15.79
N VAL A 82 -3.19 6.51 16.10
CA VAL A 82 -2.08 6.50 15.13
C VAL A 82 -2.41 5.61 13.93
N VAL A 83 -2.95 4.41 14.19
CA VAL A 83 -3.38 3.48 13.12
C VAL A 83 -4.51 4.11 12.30
N LYS A 84 -5.56 4.63 12.93
CA LYS A 84 -6.67 5.31 12.25
C LYS A 84 -6.22 6.48 11.39
N ARG A 85 -5.29 7.29 11.89
CA ARG A 85 -4.70 8.37 11.11
C ARG A 85 -4.05 7.85 9.82
N SER A 86 -3.29 6.76 9.90
CA SER A 86 -2.63 6.19 8.71
C SER A 86 -3.64 5.71 7.67
N ARG A 87 -4.75 5.12 8.09
CA ARG A 87 -5.85 4.70 7.22
C ARG A 87 -6.54 5.90 6.58
N GLY A 88 -6.82 6.95 7.37
CA GLY A 88 -7.41 8.19 6.84
C GLY A 88 -6.55 8.86 5.77
N VAL A 89 -5.21 8.82 5.91
CA VAL A 89 -4.28 9.34 4.89
C VAL A 89 -4.36 8.47 3.61
N ALA A 90 -4.37 7.14 3.75
CA ALA A 90 -4.50 6.22 2.62
C ALA A 90 -5.82 6.42 1.87
N ASP A 91 -6.93 6.53 2.60
CA ASP A 91 -8.27 6.77 2.02
C ASP A 91 -8.33 8.11 1.27
N GLY A 92 -7.73 9.16 1.82
CA GLY A 92 -7.63 10.45 1.16
C GLY A 92 -6.90 10.37 -0.18
N MET A 93 -5.79 9.65 -0.23
CA MET A 93 -5.01 9.44 -1.46
C MET A 93 -5.78 8.62 -2.49
N SER A 94 -6.45 7.54 -2.07
CA SER A 94 -7.28 6.72 -2.98
C SER A 94 -8.44 7.53 -3.58
N LYS A 95 -9.11 8.37 -2.76
CA LYS A 95 -10.13 9.32 -3.24
C LYS A 95 -9.54 10.32 -4.24
N GLY A 96 -8.32 10.78 -4.01
CA GLY A 96 -7.59 11.64 -4.95
C GLY A 96 -7.40 10.97 -6.32
N VAL A 97 -7.02 9.69 -6.34
CA VAL A 97 -6.92 8.92 -7.60
C VAL A 97 -8.28 8.75 -8.27
N GLN A 98 -9.35 8.47 -7.50
CA GLN A 98 -10.71 8.41 -8.04
C GLN A 98 -11.11 9.72 -8.74
N PHE A 99 -10.83 10.86 -8.10
CA PHE A 99 -11.05 12.17 -8.69
C PHE A 99 -10.26 12.34 -9.99
N LEU A 100 -8.98 11.93 -10.02
CA LEU A 100 -8.15 12.04 -11.22
C LEU A 100 -8.65 11.14 -12.36
N MET A 101 -9.15 9.93 -12.08
CA MET A 101 -9.78 9.08 -13.08
C MET A 101 -10.97 9.81 -13.72
N LYS A 102 -11.89 10.32 -12.88
CA LYS A 102 -13.05 11.08 -13.33
C LYS A 102 -12.67 12.34 -14.11
N LYS A 103 -11.73 13.13 -13.60
CA LYS A 103 -11.25 14.36 -14.26
C LYS A 103 -10.70 14.10 -15.65
N ASN A 104 -9.97 13.01 -15.82
CA ASN A 104 -9.38 12.63 -17.12
C ASN A 104 -10.30 11.72 -17.95
N LYS A 105 -11.57 11.53 -17.57
CA LYS A 105 -12.55 10.70 -18.30
C LYS A 105 -12.06 9.27 -18.55
N ILE A 106 -11.38 8.69 -17.57
CA ILE A 106 -10.88 7.32 -17.60
C ILE A 106 -11.95 6.41 -16.99
N ASP A 107 -12.37 5.39 -17.75
CA ASP A 107 -13.31 4.40 -17.25
C ASP A 107 -12.62 3.48 -16.24
N VAL A 108 -13.24 3.29 -15.07
CA VAL A 108 -12.77 2.35 -14.05
C VAL A 108 -13.64 1.10 -14.10
N ILE A 109 -13.05 -0.01 -14.49
CA ILE A 109 -13.68 -1.32 -14.57
C ILE A 109 -13.29 -2.09 -13.30
N ASN A 110 -14.25 -2.26 -12.38
CA ASN A 110 -14.01 -2.98 -11.14
C ASN A 110 -14.11 -4.49 -11.38
N GLY A 111 -13.14 -5.23 -10.89
CA GLY A 111 -13.10 -6.69 -10.93
C GLY A 111 -11.72 -7.25 -11.28
N TYR A 112 -11.62 -8.57 -11.22
CA TYR A 112 -10.40 -9.29 -11.56
C TYR A 112 -10.28 -9.45 -13.08
N GLY A 113 -9.30 -8.78 -13.69
CA GLY A 113 -9.05 -8.84 -15.13
C GLY A 113 -8.19 -10.05 -15.53
N THR A 114 -8.68 -10.82 -16.48
CA THR A 114 -7.97 -11.95 -17.09
C THR A 114 -7.66 -11.66 -18.54
N LEU A 115 -6.40 -11.75 -18.93
CA LEU A 115 -5.98 -11.58 -20.33
C LEU A 115 -6.51 -12.75 -21.21
N LYS A 116 -7.04 -12.40 -22.37
CA LYS A 116 -7.50 -13.33 -23.39
C LYS A 116 -6.77 -13.07 -24.72
N PRO A 117 -6.70 -14.06 -25.60
CA PRO A 117 -6.17 -13.86 -26.96
C PRO A 117 -6.90 -12.73 -27.70
N GLY A 118 -6.21 -12.07 -28.63
CA GLY A 118 -6.77 -11.01 -29.44
C GLY A 118 -6.88 -9.64 -28.75
N LYS A 119 -5.97 -9.34 -27.82
CA LYS A 119 -5.95 -8.06 -27.07
C LYS A 119 -7.25 -7.79 -26.31
N LYS A 120 -7.73 -8.80 -25.60
CA LYS A 120 -8.94 -8.75 -24.82
C LYS A 120 -8.64 -8.96 -23.33
N ILE A 121 -9.51 -8.39 -22.50
CA ILE A 121 -9.53 -8.62 -21.04
C ILE A 121 -10.94 -9.04 -20.68
N ASP A 122 -11.06 -10.16 -20.02
CA ASP A 122 -12.28 -10.59 -19.35
C ASP A 122 -12.28 -10.08 -17.91
N VAL A 123 -13.36 -9.44 -17.50
CA VAL A 123 -13.59 -9.01 -16.13
C VAL A 123 -14.94 -9.55 -15.69
N GLU A 124 -14.91 -10.59 -14.85
CA GLU A 124 -16.11 -11.22 -14.30
C GLU A 124 -17.14 -11.61 -15.36
N GLY A 125 -16.70 -12.12 -16.52
CA GLY A 125 -17.53 -12.53 -17.63
C GLY A 125 -17.88 -11.43 -18.64
N ALA A 126 -17.51 -10.19 -18.38
CA ALA A 126 -17.61 -9.10 -19.33
C ALA A 126 -16.31 -8.93 -20.13
N GLU A 127 -16.39 -8.95 -21.45
CA GLU A 127 -15.22 -8.86 -22.33
C GLU A 127 -15.00 -7.43 -22.84
N TYR A 128 -13.78 -6.95 -22.68
CA TYR A 128 -13.29 -5.64 -23.15
C TYR A 128 -12.14 -5.84 -24.13
N SER A 129 -12.03 -5.01 -25.15
CA SER A 129 -10.92 -5.03 -26.11
C SER A 129 -10.19 -3.69 -26.15
N ALA A 130 -8.91 -3.73 -26.45
CA ALA A 130 -8.09 -2.53 -26.62
C ALA A 130 -7.05 -2.72 -27.73
N ASP A 131 -6.63 -1.61 -28.33
CA ASP A 131 -5.52 -1.63 -29.28
C ASP A 131 -4.18 -1.87 -28.53
N HIS A 132 -4.09 -1.38 -27.27
CA HIS A 132 -2.94 -1.59 -26.38
C HIS A 132 -3.38 -2.00 -24.98
N ILE A 133 -2.72 -2.99 -24.41
CA ILE A 133 -2.93 -3.43 -23.02
C ILE A 133 -1.62 -3.23 -22.25
N ILE A 134 -1.70 -2.52 -21.12
CA ILE A 134 -0.58 -2.28 -20.22
C ILE A 134 -0.79 -3.09 -18.95
N ILE A 135 0.17 -3.97 -18.62
CA ILE A 135 0.12 -4.82 -17.43
C ILE A 135 0.84 -4.09 -16.29
N ALA A 136 0.08 -3.66 -15.28
CA ALA A 136 0.57 -2.94 -14.10
C ALA A 136 0.02 -3.57 -12.81
N THR A 137 0.03 -4.91 -12.74
CA THR A 137 -0.65 -5.71 -11.70
C THR A 137 0.03 -5.70 -10.35
N GLY A 138 1.22 -5.08 -10.23
CA GLY A 138 1.95 -4.94 -8.98
C GLY A 138 2.54 -6.24 -8.44
N ALA A 139 2.73 -6.30 -7.13
CA ALA A 139 3.34 -7.42 -6.42
C ALA A 139 2.58 -7.73 -5.12
N ARG A 140 2.85 -8.90 -4.57
CA ARG A 140 2.35 -9.37 -3.27
C ARG A 140 3.52 -9.80 -2.40
N SER A 141 3.31 -9.87 -1.08
CA SER A 141 4.27 -10.47 -0.17
C SER A 141 4.52 -11.93 -0.56
N ARG A 142 5.76 -12.33 -0.49
CA ARG A 142 6.13 -13.74 -0.58
C ARG A 142 5.70 -14.45 0.70
N GLU A 143 5.03 -15.58 0.56
CA GLU A 143 4.75 -16.47 1.67
C GLU A 143 5.90 -17.47 1.84
N LEU A 144 6.24 -17.77 3.08
CA LEU A 144 7.22 -18.79 3.41
C LEU A 144 6.45 -20.09 3.68
N PRO A 145 6.72 -21.19 2.94
CA PRO A 145 6.00 -22.46 3.15
C PRO A 145 6.15 -23.03 4.56
N SER A 146 7.29 -22.75 5.21
CA SER A 146 7.57 -23.16 6.60
C SER A 146 6.93 -22.26 7.66
N LEU A 147 6.34 -21.12 7.27
CA LEU A 147 5.72 -20.15 8.18
C LEU A 147 4.48 -19.53 7.50
N PRO A 148 3.41 -20.30 7.29
CA PRO A 148 2.20 -19.79 6.66
C PRO A 148 1.52 -18.74 7.53
N GLN A 149 0.94 -17.72 6.88
CA GLN A 149 0.19 -16.68 7.57
C GLN A 149 -1.18 -17.24 8.01
N ASP A 150 -1.52 -17.02 9.28
CA ASP A 150 -2.81 -17.41 9.88
C ASP A 150 -3.73 -16.21 10.16
N GLY A 151 -3.24 -15.00 9.89
CA GLY A 151 -3.93 -13.75 10.14
C GLY A 151 -4.11 -13.38 11.62
N LYS A 152 -3.47 -14.14 12.53
CA LYS A 152 -3.60 -13.95 14.00
C LYS A 152 -2.24 -13.83 14.69
N LYS A 153 -1.43 -14.89 14.65
CA LYS A 153 -0.08 -14.93 15.23
C LYS A 153 0.98 -14.68 14.18
N VAL A 154 0.82 -15.29 13.02
CA VAL A 154 1.64 -15.07 11.85
C VAL A 154 0.84 -14.20 10.89
N ILE A 155 1.22 -12.93 10.82
CA ILE A 155 0.48 -11.89 10.10
C ILE A 155 1.32 -11.29 8.98
N GLY A 156 0.65 -10.80 7.95
CA GLY A 156 1.28 -10.07 6.86
C GLY A 156 1.33 -8.56 7.13
N TYR A 157 1.83 -7.83 6.15
CA TYR A 157 1.96 -6.36 6.24
C TYR A 157 0.61 -5.64 6.39
N ARG A 158 -0.47 -6.18 5.82
CA ARG A 158 -1.81 -5.56 5.91
C ARG A 158 -2.33 -5.58 7.34
N GLU A 159 -2.28 -6.74 7.98
CA GLU A 159 -2.69 -6.93 9.36
C GLU A 159 -1.79 -6.11 10.30
N ALA A 160 -0.46 -6.13 10.06
CA ALA A 160 0.48 -5.36 10.86
C ALA A 160 0.20 -3.84 10.81
N MET A 161 -0.27 -3.30 9.68
CA MET A 161 -0.65 -1.88 9.58
C MET A 161 -1.99 -1.54 10.26
N THR A 162 -2.77 -2.53 10.66
CA THR A 162 -4.15 -2.33 11.12
C THR A 162 -4.45 -3.00 12.46
N LEU A 163 -3.41 -3.42 13.21
CA LEU A 163 -3.62 -3.97 14.54
C LEU A 163 -4.36 -2.97 15.43
N SER A 164 -5.42 -3.43 16.06
CA SER A 164 -6.22 -2.62 17.00
C SER A 164 -5.55 -2.42 18.35
N LYS A 165 -4.56 -3.28 18.68
CA LYS A 165 -3.79 -3.21 19.92
C LYS A 165 -2.32 -3.36 19.63
N GLN A 166 -1.51 -2.54 20.28
CA GLN A 166 -0.07 -2.63 20.21
C GLN A 166 0.42 -3.94 20.85
N PRO A 167 1.18 -4.80 20.14
CA PRO A 167 1.77 -5.98 20.73
C PRO A 167 2.91 -5.61 21.69
N LYS A 168 3.10 -6.38 22.76
CA LYS A 168 4.23 -6.21 23.67
C LYS A 168 5.54 -6.66 23.02
N LYS A 169 5.49 -7.75 22.25
CA LYS A 169 6.64 -8.32 21.52
C LYS A 169 6.24 -8.65 20.09
N MET A 170 7.17 -8.46 19.17
CA MET A 170 6.98 -8.77 17.76
C MET A 170 8.28 -9.32 17.15
N ILE A 171 8.15 -10.42 16.41
CA ILE A 171 9.23 -10.93 15.56
C ILE A 171 8.91 -10.59 14.12
N ILE A 172 9.84 -10.00 13.41
CA ILE A 172 9.71 -9.65 12.01
C ILE A 172 10.66 -10.52 11.21
N VAL A 173 10.12 -11.28 10.26
CA VAL A 173 10.91 -12.15 9.39
C VAL A 173 11.15 -11.43 8.06
N GLY A 174 12.40 -11.14 7.81
CA GLY A 174 12.90 -10.36 6.68
C GLY A 174 13.24 -8.91 7.03
N SER A 175 14.41 -8.46 6.63
CA SER A 175 14.94 -7.11 6.85
C SER A 175 14.94 -6.25 5.59
N GLY A 176 14.13 -6.56 4.59
CA GLY A 176 13.89 -5.67 3.47
C GLY A 176 13.18 -4.38 3.91
N ALA A 177 12.98 -3.43 3.00
CA ALA A 177 12.41 -2.11 3.32
C ALA A 177 11.17 -2.17 4.22
N SER A 178 10.19 -3.00 3.87
CA SER A 178 8.95 -3.13 4.66
C SER A 178 9.19 -3.70 6.07
N GLY A 179 10.10 -4.66 6.21
CA GLY A 179 10.44 -5.24 7.51
C GLY A 179 11.09 -4.24 8.44
N VAL A 180 12.09 -3.50 7.95
CA VAL A 180 12.80 -2.48 8.74
C VAL A 180 11.88 -1.30 9.08
N GLU A 181 11.05 -0.84 8.17
CA GLU A 181 10.06 0.21 8.43
C GLU A 181 9.04 -0.22 9.50
N CYS A 182 8.55 -1.46 9.41
CA CYS A 182 7.67 -2.02 10.43
C CYS A 182 8.38 -2.14 11.79
N ALA A 183 9.63 -2.61 11.80
CA ALA A 183 10.44 -2.70 13.00
C ALA A 183 10.62 -1.33 13.67
N TYR A 184 10.99 -0.31 12.92
CA TYR A 184 11.12 1.05 13.40
C TYR A 184 9.82 1.56 14.02
N PHE A 185 8.70 1.42 13.30
CA PHE A 185 7.39 1.88 13.79
C PHE A 185 7.04 1.24 15.14
N TYR A 186 7.06 -0.08 15.21
CA TYR A 186 6.66 -0.79 16.42
C TYR A 186 7.63 -0.56 17.57
N ASN A 187 8.93 -0.54 17.29
CA ASN A 187 9.94 -0.26 18.32
C ASN A 187 9.78 1.15 18.91
N SER A 188 9.64 2.17 18.07
CA SER A 188 9.38 3.54 18.51
C SER A 188 8.11 3.67 19.33
N MET A 189 7.07 2.88 19.01
CA MET A 189 5.87 2.79 19.81
C MET A 189 6.04 1.99 21.10
N GLY A 190 7.20 1.39 21.37
CA GLY A 190 7.52 0.67 22.61
C GLY A 190 7.20 -0.82 22.60
N THR A 191 7.06 -1.42 21.42
CA THR A 191 7.05 -2.89 21.25
C THR A 191 8.48 -3.41 21.28
N GLU A 192 8.74 -4.50 22.00
CA GLU A 192 10.01 -5.23 21.90
C GLU A 192 10.07 -5.96 20.57
N VAL A 193 10.95 -5.51 19.66
CA VAL A 193 11.03 -6.01 18.29
C VAL A 193 12.31 -6.79 18.07
N THR A 194 12.17 -7.98 17.48
CA THR A 194 13.28 -8.79 16.96
C THR A 194 13.13 -8.95 15.46
N VAL A 195 14.20 -8.63 14.71
CA VAL A 195 14.24 -8.86 13.25
C VAL A 195 15.08 -10.09 12.97
N VAL A 196 14.54 -11.02 12.19
CA VAL A 196 15.22 -12.23 11.73
C VAL A 196 15.45 -12.13 10.24
N GLU A 197 16.70 -12.22 9.82
CA GLU A 197 17.10 -12.15 8.40
C GLU A 197 17.90 -13.40 8.02
N PHE A 198 17.61 -13.92 6.83
CA PHE A 198 18.32 -15.05 6.26
C PHE A 198 19.67 -14.64 5.64
N MET A 199 19.72 -13.44 5.04
CA MET A 199 20.93 -12.92 4.42
C MET A 199 21.93 -12.42 5.48
N PRO A 200 23.25 -12.42 5.18
CA PRO A 200 24.28 -12.00 6.15
C PRO A 200 24.28 -10.49 6.47
N ARG A 201 23.38 -9.73 5.89
CA ARG A 201 23.23 -8.28 6.10
C ARG A 201 21.75 -7.87 6.09
N ILE A 202 21.43 -6.81 6.79
CA ILE A 202 20.11 -6.16 6.72
C ILE A 202 20.00 -5.29 5.45
N VAL A 203 18.79 -5.09 4.97
CA VAL A 203 18.49 -4.33 3.73
C VAL A 203 19.40 -4.82 2.58
N PRO A 204 19.33 -6.11 2.26
CA PRO A 204 20.19 -6.75 1.26
C PRO A 204 19.91 -6.25 -0.17
#